data_3f43586b335ddc7fd0b1571b6db7fe3a
#
_entry.id   3f43586b335ddc7fd0b1571b6db7fe3a
#
_cell.length_a   1.000
_cell.length_b   1.000
_cell.length_c   1.000
_cell.angle_alpha   90.00
_cell.angle_beta   90.00
_cell.angle_gamma   90.00
#
_symmetry.space_group_name_H-M   'P 1'
#
loop_
_entity.id
_entity.type
_entity.pdbx_description
1 polymer ?
#
loop_
_entity_poly.entity_id
_entity_poly.type
_entity_poly.pdbx_seq_one_letter_code
_entity_poly.pdbx_strand_id
1 'polypeptide(L)'
;FYSIGIKPVKDTGNFIEPFREKCVQDQAFSRAVDAVGLIDELLSCHCFAGQVSHATTLPTVTDDAHHAFEASGLTNPILAKEKPECVPNDVKMNGTRLSFISGPNSGGKTTICKSIVQNQLLAQMGSYVLADKATINIADMIRYQAPKFDGLQDDEGRFGTELSRTRDIFYSTSPRSLVILDELAEGTTYEERLHESFGILSDFHTIGNNTVLVTHNHSLVDRFMAEKKGQCLMTAFDGDDPTYKIIPGISRVSHAGRITQKINFSQEDRHRYIKEKGYL
;
A
#
# COMPACT_ATOMS: atom_id res chain seq x y z
N PHE A 1 17.97 -21.73 37.68
CA PHE A 1 17.16 -21.80 38.92
C PHE A 1 17.75 -20.93 40.03
N TYR A 2 19.07 -20.99 40.29
CA TYR A 2 19.70 -20.18 41.34
C TYR A 2 19.63 -18.66 41.08
N SER A 3 19.59 -18.24 39.83
CA SER A 3 19.50 -16.82 39.48
C SER A 3 18.13 -16.20 39.79
N ILE A 4 17.08 -17.02 39.97
CA ILE A 4 15.72 -16.58 40.27
C ILE A 4 15.44 -16.64 41.79
N GLY A 5 16.43 -17.06 42.62
CA GLY A 5 16.31 -17.12 44.07
C GLY A 5 15.32 -18.16 44.62
N ILE A 6 14.98 -19.15 43.79
CA ILE A 6 14.09 -20.27 44.20
C ILE A 6 14.93 -21.31 44.86
N LYS A 7 14.66 -21.59 46.15
CA LYS A 7 15.28 -22.71 46.87
C LYS A 7 14.73 -24.04 46.35
N PRO A 8 15.56 -25.08 46.20
CA PRO A 8 15.06 -26.40 45.78
C PRO A 8 14.01 -26.89 46.76
N VAL A 9 12.83 -27.19 46.25
CA VAL A 9 11.70 -27.72 47.04
C VAL A 9 11.82 -29.24 47.11
N LYS A 10 11.78 -29.78 48.31
CA LYS A 10 11.88 -31.23 48.55
C LYS A 10 10.60 -31.99 48.19
N ASP A 11 9.49 -31.28 47.97
CA ASP A 11 8.19 -31.86 47.67
C ASP A 11 7.68 -31.25 46.34
N THR A 12 7.56 -32.06 45.30
CA THR A 12 7.14 -31.65 43.96
C THR A 12 5.68 -31.27 43.85
N GLY A 13 4.85 -31.61 44.86
CA GLY A 13 3.42 -31.31 44.89
C GLY A 13 3.09 -29.83 45.07
N ASN A 14 3.97 -29.06 45.70
CA ASN A 14 3.77 -27.63 46.00
C ASN A 14 4.70 -26.67 45.24
N PHE A 15 5.33 -27.11 44.17
CA PHE A 15 6.29 -26.26 43.43
C PHE A 15 5.57 -25.24 42.54
N ILE A 16 4.41 -25.57 41.99
CA ILE A 16 3.73 -24.77 40.98
C ILE A 16 3.26 -23.42 41.54
N GLU A 17 2.64 -23.37 42.68
CA GLU A 17 2.13 -22.13 43.27
C GLU A 17 3.24 -21.17 43.70
N PRO A 18 4.28 -21.55 44.46
CA PRO A 18 5.40 -20.65 44.76
C PRO A 18 6.17 -20.20 43.53
N PHE A 19 6.28 -21.04 42.48
CA PHE A 19 6.88 -20.64 41.20
C PHE A 19 6.03 -19.60 40.48
N ARG A 20 4.70 -19.85 40.43
CA ARG A 20 3.76 -18.91 39.82
C ARG A 20 3.76 -17.55 40.53
N GLU A 21 3.66 -17.55 41.88
CA GLU A 21 3.74 -16.30 42.63
C GLU A 21 5.05 -15.55 42.38
N LYS A 22 6.16 -16.27 42.38
CA LYS A 22 7.47 -15.68 42.08
C LYS A 22 7.58 -15.14 40.66
N CYS A 23 7.04 -15.84 39.67
CA CYS A 23 7.02 -15.37 38.27
C CYS A 23 6.14 -14.11 38.10
N VAL A 24 5.02 -14.04 38.82
CA VAL A 24 4.10 -12.88 38.77
C VAL A 24 4.72 -11.65 39.49
N GLN A 25 5.39 -11.89 40.63
CA GLN A 25 5.97 -10.83 41.46
C GLN A 25 7.34 -10.37 40.97
N ASP A 26 8.10 -11.22 40.28
CA ASP A 26 9.47 -10.97 39.87
C ASP A 26 9.54 -10.43 38.45
N GLN A 27 9.76 -9.10 38.32
CA GLN A 27 9.99 -8.46 37.02
C GLN A 27 11.14 -9.08 36.22
N ALA A 28 12.05 -9.83 36.85
CA ALA A 28 13.16 -10.48 36.16
C ALA A 28 12.71 -11.56 35.17
N PHE A 29 11.66 -12.32 35.53
CA PHE A 29 11.08 -13.32 34.60
C PHE A 29 10.41 -12.65 33.41
N SER A 30 9.59 -11.62 33.63
CA SER A 30 8.96 -10.84 32.57
C SER A 30 10.02 -10.24 31.64
N ARG A 31 11.06 -9.60 32.19
CA ARG A 31 12.17 -9.05 31.40
C ARG A 31 12.93 -10.12 30.61
N ALA A 32 13.07 -11.33 31.12
CA ALA A 32 13.71 -12.43 30.41
C ALA A 32 12.84 -12.89 29.21
N VAL A 33 11.53 -12.97 29.38
CA VAL A 33 10.58 -13.28 28.30
C VAL A 33 10.60 -12.19 27.23
N ASP A 34 10.56 -10.92 27.65
CA ASP A 34 10.63 -9.77 26.74
C ASP A 34 11.95 -9.77 25.96
N ALA A 35 13.07 -10.07 26.61
CA ALA A 35 14.38 -10.16 25.94
C ALA A 35 14.44 -11.30 24.90
N VAL A 36 13.86 -12.45 25.20
CA VAL A 36 13.74 -13.57 24.23
C VAL A 36 12.85 -13.17 23.08
N GLY A 37 11.72 -12.51 23.35
CA GLY A 37 10.82 -11.99 22.33
C GLY A 37 11.52 -10.99 21.39
N LEU A 38 12.29 -10.06 21.93
CA LEU A 38 13.07 -9.11 21.15
C LEU A 38 14.13 -9.80 20.27
N ILE A 39 14.84 -10.80 20.80
CA ILE A 39 15.82 -11.58 20.03
C ILE A 39 15.13 -12.32 18.89
N ASP A 40 13.99 -12.93 19.13
CA ASP A 40 13.22 -13.65 18.11
C ASP A 40 12.71 -12.69 17.01
N GLU A 41 12.22 -11.50 17.39
CA GLU A 41 11.84 -10.44 16.45
C GLU A 41 13.00 -10.00 15.57
N LEU A 42 14.17 -9.68 16.16
CA LEU A 42 15.35 -9.25 15.41
C LEU A 42 15.87 -10.36 14.48
N LEU A 43 15.88 -11.62 14.92
CA LEU A 43 16.24 -12.76 14.10
C LEU A 43 15.26 -12.95 12.94
N SER A 44 13.96 -12.81 13.19
CA SER A 44 12.92 -12.93 12.16
C SER A 44 13.07 -11.85 11.08
N CYS A 45 13.33 -10.59 11.48
CA CYS A 45 13.60 -9.49 10.56
C CYS A 45 14.86 -9.75 9.73
N HIS A 46 15.93 -10.22 10.37
CA HIS A 46 17.19 -10.55 9.68
C HIS A 46 17.01 -11.73 8.70
N CYS A 47 16.33 -12.78 9.11
CA CYS A 47 16.04 -13.94 8.25
C CYS A 47 15.17 -13.53 7.05
N PHE A 48 14.17 -12.67 7.26
CA PHE A 48 13.36 -12.13 6.17
C PHE A 48 14.22 -11.37 5.16
N ALA A 49 15.08 -10.46 5.62
CA ALA A 49 15.97 -9.70 4.75
C ALA A 49 16.93 -10.61 3.95
N GLY A 50 17.40 -11.71 4.53
CA GLY A 50 18.26 -12.69 3.86
C GLY A 50 17.56 -13.63 2.86
N GLN A 51 16.22 -13.69 2.88
CA GLN A 51 15.44 -14.57 1.99
C GLN A 51 15.04 -13.93 0.66
N VAL A 52 15.20 -12.61 0.53
CA VAL A 52 14.85 -11.88 -0.69
C VAL A 52 16.11 -11.54 -1.49
N SER A 53 16.02 -11.64 -2.81
CA SER A 53 17.13 -11.34 -3.73
C SER A 53 17.29 -9.85 -4.05
N HIS A 54 16.42 -8.99 -3.51
CA HIS A 54 16.43 -7.55 -3.69
C HIS A 54 17.17 -6.84 -2.54
N ALA A 55 17.62 -5.62 -2.80
CA ALA A 55 18.25 -4.80 -1.78
C ALA A 55 17.32 -4.58 -0.58
N THR A 56 17.87 -4.74 0.62
CA THR A 56 17.21 -4.47 1.88
C THR A 56 18.05 -3.48 2.68
N THR A 57 17.37 -2.53 3.34
CA THR A 57 18.05 -1.53 4.19
C THR A 57 17.23 -1.26 5.44
N LEU A 58 17.92 -0.86 6.52
CA LEU A 58 17.23 -0.25 7.65
C LEU A 58 16.88 1.20 7.27
N PRO A 59 15.60 1.58 7.28
CA PRO A 59 15.21 2.93 6.90
C PRO A 59 15.64 3.96 7.96
N THR A 60 15.87 5.20 7.52
CA THR A 60 15.84 6.33 8.45
C THR A 60 14.39 6.63 8.78
N VAL A 61 14.00 6.40 10.03
CA VAL A 61 12.65 6.69 10.51
C VAL A 61 12.64 8.09 11.13
N THR A 62 11.69 8.93 10.71
CA THR A 62 11.50 10.29 11.25
C THR A 62 10.13 10.42 11.92
N ASP A 63 9.98 11.44 12.77
CA ASP A 63 8.74 11.74 13.51
C ASP A 63 8.35 13.20 13.30
N ASP A 64 8.16 13.58 12.03
CA ASP A 64 7.82 14.94 11.62
C ASP A 64 6.31 15.21 11.70
N ALA A 65 5.93 16.48 11.70
CA ALA A 65 4.53 16.92 11.81
C ALA A 65 3.66 16.49 10.61
N HIS A 66 4.27 16.23 9.46
CA HIS A 66 3.60 15.76 8.25
C HIS A 66 4.20 14.46 7.77
N HIS A 67 3.36 13.57 7.24
CA HIS A 67 3.84 12.33 6.66
C HIS A 67 4.77 12.58 5.47
N ALA A 68 5.90 11.87 5.44
CA ALA A 68 6.86 11.84 4.34
C ALA A 68 7.31 10.40 4.06
N PHE A 69 7.50 10.08 2.80
CA PHE A 69 8.00 8.79 2.36
C PHE A 69 8.92 9.00 1.16
N GLU A 70 10.18 8.62 1.30
CA GLU A 70 11.17 8.68 0.22
C GLU A 70 11.96 7.37 0.21
N ALA A 71 11.98 6.68 -0.93
CA ALA A 71 12.73 5.46 -1.12
C ALA A 71 13.25 5.35 -2.55
N SER A 72 14.50 4.93 -2.70
CA SER A 72 15.09 4.52 -3.98
C SER A 72 15.14 3.00 -4.07
N GLY A 73 14.85 2.46 -5.24
CA GLY A 73 14.82 1.03 -5.47
C GLY A 73 13.74 0.28 -4.69
N LEU A 74 12.62 0.95 -4.33
CA LEU A 74 11.53 0.35 -3.57
C LEU A 74 10.94 -0.86 -4.28
N THR A 75 10.89 -1.98 -3.59
CA THR A 75 10.35 -3.25 -4.11
C THR A 75 9.21 -3.75 -3.23
N ASN A 76 8.29 -4.50 -3.82
CA ASN A 76 7.20 -5.12 -3.08
C ASN A 76 7.69 -6.32 -2.26
N PRO A 77 7.59 -6.33 -0.92
CA PRO A 77 8.12 -7.39 -0.09
C PRO A 77 7.55 -8.78 -0.36
N ILE A 78 6.24 -8.87 -0.63
CA ILE A 78 5.58 -10.15 -0.91
C ILE A 78 5.95 -10.62 -2.31
N LEU A 79 5.85 -9.73 -3.31
CA LEU A 79 6.14 -10.07 -4.69
C LEU A 79 7.62 -10.46 -4.89
N ALA A 80 8.56 -9.79 -4.21
CA ALA A 80 9.99 -10.08 -4.28
C ALA A 80 10.34 -11.49 -3.78
N LYS A 81 9.54 -12.03 -2.85
CA LYS A 81 9.70 -13.41 -2.38
C LYS A 81 9.21 -14.43 -3.41
N GLU A 82 8.16 -14.10 -4.16
CA GLU A 82 7.54 -14.98 -5.15
C GLU A 82 8.18 -14.86 -6.53
N LYS A 83 8.63 -13.65 -6.88
CA LYS A 83 9.17 -13.30 -8.21
C LYS A 83 10.46 -12.50 -8.06
N PRO A 84 11.61 -13.15 -8.17
CA PRO A 84 12.92 -12.48 -8.07
C PRO A 84 13.14 -11.36 -9.09
N GLU A 85 12.43 -11.39 -10.22
CA GLU A 85 12.46 -10.37 -11.28
C GLU A 85 11.58 -9.14 -11.01
N CYS A 86 11.04 -9.00 -9.80
CA CYS A 86 10.24 -7.83 -9.43
C CYS A 86 11.01 -6.53 -9.64
N VAL A 87 10.40 -5.57 -10.32
CA VAL A 87 11.06 -4.32 -10.74
C VAL A 87 11.08 -3.28 -9.61
N PRO A 88 12.27 -2.84 -9.16
CA PRO A 88 12.37 -1.79 -8.16
C PRO A 88 11.96 -0.43 -8.72
N ASN A 89 11.41 0.45 -7.87
CA ASN A 89 10.93 1.79 -8.24
C ASN A 89 11.40 2.86 -7.25
N ASP A 90 11.56 4.09 -7.72
CA ASP A 90 11.82 5.23 -6.86
C ASP A 90 10.51 5.91 -6.50
N VAL A 91 10.32 6.20 -5.22
CA VAL A 91 9.13 6.85 -4.68
C VAL A 91 9.55 8.05 -3.85
N LYS A 92 8.96 9.20 -4.13
CA LYS A 92 9.20 10.42 -3.38
C LYS A 92 7.87 11.11 -3.10
N MET A 93 7.47 11.14 -1.83
CA MET A 93 6.26 11.79 -1.34
C MET A 93 6.59 12.75 -0.19
N ASN A 94 7.64 13.54 -0.36
CA ASN A 94 8.06 14.53 0.61
C ASN A 94 7.52 15.90 0.23
N GLY A 95 6.50 16.37 0.94
CA GLY A 95 5.89 17.69 0.75
C GLY A 95 4.90 17.81 -0.42
N THR A 96 4.69 16.76 -1.20
CA THR A 96 3.75 16.78 -2.35
C THR A 96 2.29 16.59 -1.98
N ARG A 97 1.98 15.97 -0.87
CA ARG A 97 0.66 15.70 -0.29
C ARG A 97 -0.29 14.87 -1.17
N LEU A 98 -0.36 15.12 -2.47
CA LEU A 98 -1.13 14.33 -3.42
C LEU A 98 -0.21 13.71 -4.47
N SER A 99 -0.37 12.41 -4.71
CA SER A 99 0.32 11.67 -5.76
C SER A 99 -0.70 10.92 -6.61
N PHE A 100 -0.77 11.23 -7.89
CA PHE A 100 -1.66 10.56 -8.83
C PHE A 100 -0.87 9.51 -9.59
N ILE A 101 -1.39 8.28 -9.68
CA ILE A 101 -0.78 7.20 -10.45
C ILE A 101 -1.74 6.84 -11.58
N SER A 102 -1.30 7.08 -12.82
CA SER A 102 -2.07 6.81 -14.03
C SER A 102 -1.44 5.71 -14.89
N GLY A 103 -2.22 5.13 -15.78
CA GLY A 103 -1.76 4.13 -16.74
C GLY A 103 -2.68 2.93 -16.85
N PRO A 104 -2.42 2.01 -17.78
CA PRO A 104 -3.21 0.80 -17.98
C PRO A 104 -3.23 -0.14 -16.76
N ASN A 105 -4.28 -0.97 -16.63
CA ASN A 105 -4.47 -1.84 -15.47
C ASN A 105 -3.35 -2.88 -15.27
N SER A 106 -2.66 -3.31 -16.31
CA SER A 106 -1.55 -4.26 -16.23
C SER A 106 -0.19 -3.63 -15.89
N GLY A 107 -0.11 -2.32 -15.70
CA GLY A 107 1.15 -1.58 -15.56
C GLY A 107 1.80 -1.61 -14.16
N GLY A 108 1.21 -2.28 -13.17
CA GLY A 108 1.79 -2.37 -11.82
C GLY A 108 1.36 -1.29 -10.82
N LYS A 109 0.32 -0.46 -11.14
CA LYS A 109 -0.19 0.61 -10.24
C LYS A 109 -0.53 0.11 -8.84
N THR A 110 -1.34 -0.92 -8.74
CA THR A 110 -1.73 -1.54 -7.46
C THR A 110 -0.52 -2.14 -6.73
N THR A 111 0.47 -2.66 -7.48
CA THR A 111 1.69 -3.23 -6.90
C THR A 111 2.53 -2.16 -6.20
N ILE A 112 2.75 -0.99 -6.82
CA ILE A 112 3.52 0.08 -6.19
C ILE A 112 2.79 0.65 -4.97
N CYS A 113 1.47 0.79 -5.00
CA CYS A 113 0.67 1.19 -3.84
C CYS A 113 0.86 0.22 -2.67
N LYS A 114 0.80 -1.09 -2.94
CA LYS A 114 1.07 -2.13 -1.93
C LYS A 114 2.52 -2.08 -1.44
N SER A 115 3.49 -1.80 -2.32
CA SER A 115 4.90 -1.66 -1.94
C SER A 115 5.10 -0.54 -0.93
N ILE A 116 4.49 0.62 -1.16
CA ILE A 116 4.54 1.76 -0.24
C ILE A 116 3.99 1.37 1.13
N VAL A 117 2.77 0.81 1.19
CA VAL A 117 2.11 0.43 2.45
C VAL A 117 2.92 -0.63 3.21
N GLN A 118 3.38 -1.67 2.52
CA GLN A 118 4.11 -2.76 3.16
C GLN A 118 5.46 -2.31 3.71
N ASN A 119 6.20 -1.49 2.97
CA ASN A 119 7.47 -0.95 3.46
C ASN A 119 7.25 0.11 4.56
N GLN A 120 6.16 0.88 4.54
CA GLN A 120 5.76 1.74 5.65
C GLN A 120 5.54 0.94 6.93
N LEU A 121 4.83 -0.18 6.85
CA LEU A 121 4.60 -1.08 7.99
C LEU A 121 5.91 -1.69 8.50
N LEU A 122 6.75 -2.21 7.61
CA LEU A 122 8.06 -2.77 7.97
C LEU A 122 8.94 -1.73 8.68
N ALA A 123 8.98 -0.49 8.18
CA ALA A 123 9.72 0.60 8.81
C ALA A 123 9.24 0.90 10.23
N GLN A 124 7.91 0.95 10.43
CA GLN A 124 7.33 1.23 11.76
C GLN A 124 7.46 0.07 12.75
N MET A 125 7.65 -1.14 12.25
CA MET A 125 7.99 -2.31 13.05
C MET A 125 9.47 -2.38 13.42
N GLY A 126 10.32 -1.44 12.95
CA GLY A 126 11.76 -1.48 13.16
C GLY A 126 12.50 -2.50 12.28
N SER A 127 11.85 -3.01 11.24
CA SER A 127 12.39 -4.04 10.34
C SER A 127 13.12 -3.42 9.14
N TYR A 128 13.81 -4.29 8.39
CA TYR A 128 14.34 -3.92 7.07
C TYR A 128 13.19 -3.65 6.10
N VAL A 129 13.38 -2.62 5.27
CA VAL A 129 12.53 -2.34 4.09
C VAL A 129 13.23 -2.83 2.83
N LEU A 130 12.45 -3.17 1.79
CA LEU A 130 12.99 -3.57 0.51
C LEU A 130 13.23 -2.33 -0.36
N ALA A 131 14.40 -1.76 -0.22
CA ALA A 131 14.86 -0.58 -0.95
C ALA A 131 16.38 -0.49 -0.88
N ASP A 132 17.00 0.25 -1.80
CA ASP A 132 18.42 0.61 -1.72
C ASP A 132 18.66 1.61 -0.58
N LYS A 133 17.73 2.57 -0.43
CA LYS A 133 17.73 3.59 0.62
C LYS A 133 16.30 4.04 0.89
N ALA A 134 15.96 4.29 2.16
CA ALA A 134 14.66 4.80 2.53
C ALA A 134 14.73 5.79 3.70
N THR A 135 13.92 6.85 3.62
CA THR A 135 13.59 7.76 4.71
C THR A 135 12.08 7.82 4.83
N ILE A 136 11.55 7.41 5.96
CA ILE A 136 10.12 7.16 6.15
C ILE A 136 9.68 7.80 7.45
N ASN A 137 8.70 8.69 7.39
CA ASN A 137 8.08 9.28 8.59
C ASN A 137 7.07 8.29 9.19
N ILE A 138 6.97 8.30 10.51
CA ILE A 138 5.94 7.53 11.23
C ILE A 138 4.55 8.02 10.81
N ALA A 139 3.76 7.13 10.24
CA ALA A 139 2.36 7.37 9.96
C ALA A 139 1.52 6.98 11.19
N ASP A 140 0.67 7.88 11.67
CA ASP A 140 -0.28 7.60 12.75
C ASP A 140 -1.46 6.75 12.26
N MET A 141 -1.74 6.81 10.96
CA MET A 141 -2.75 6.00 10.30
C MET A 141 -2.30 5.63 8.88
N ILE A 142 -2.50 4.38 8.52
CA ILE A 142 -2.31 3.87 7.16
C ILE A 142 -3.65 3.32 6.68
N ARG A 143 -4.15 3.84 5.56
CA ARG A 143 -5.39 3.38 4.92
C ARG A 143 -5.15 3.05 3.45
N TYR A 144 -5.61 1.88 3.06
CA TYR A 144 -5.62 1.44 1.67
C TYR A 144 -7.04 1.01 1.28
N GLN A 145 -7.68 1.82 0.44
CA GLN A 145 -8.99 1.51 -0.14
C GLN A 145 -8.78 0.88 -1.51
N ALA A 146 -8.93 -0.43 -1.59
CA ALA A 146 -8.93 -1.16 -2.85
C ALA A 146 -10.34 -1.17 -3.47
N PRO A 147 -10.46 -1.25 -4.82
CA PRO A 147 -11.74 -1.48 -5.47
C PRO A 147 -12.39 -2.75 -4.91
N LYS A 148 -13.65 -2.69 -4.54
CA LYS A 148 -14.44 -3.88 -4.21
C LYS A 148 -15.38 -4.21 -5.35
N PHE A 149 -15.35 -5.48 -5.76
CA PHE A 149 -16.40 -6.05 -6.59
C PHE A 149 -17.56 -6.44 -5.66
N ASP A 150 -18.72 -5.84 -5.89
CA ASP A 150 -19.85 -5.79 -4.96
C ASP A 150 -20.44 -7.15 -4.59
N GLY A 151 -20.76 -7.31 -3.30
CA GLY A 151 -21.73 -8.30 -2.84
C GLY A 151 -23.16 -7.79 -3.05
N LEU A 152 -24.10 -8.68 -3.31
CA LEU A 152 -25.52 -8.46 -3.61
C LEU A 152 -26.36 -7.79 -2.50
N GLN A 153 -25.79 -7.12 -1.49
CA GLN A 153 -26.46 -6.64 -0.28
C GLN A 153 -26.19 -5.17 0.08
N ASP A 154 -25.75 -4.33 -0.86
CA ASP A 154 -25.52 -2.91 -0.57
C ASP A 154 -26.79 -2.09 -0.87
N ASP A 155 -27.55 -1.75 0.18
CA ASP A 155 -28.77 -0.93 0.11
C ASP A 155 -28.52 0.49 -0.45
N GLU A 156 -27.29 1.01 -0.36
CA GLU A 156 -26.88 2.35 -0.83
C GLU A 156 -26.30 2.35 -2.25
N GLY A 157 -26.17 1.18 -2.87
CA GLY A 157 -25.50 1.03 -4.15
C GLY A 157 -23.97 1.21 -4.05
N ARG A 158 -23.26 0.92 -5.14
CA ARG A 158 -21.78 0.95 -5.19
C ARG A 158 -21.22 2.31 -4.80
N PHE A 159 -21.78 3.38 -5.30
CA PHE A 159 -21.33 4.75 -5.05
C PHE A 159 -21.46 5.14 -3.57
N GLY A 160 -22.62 4.89 -2.95
CA GLY A 160 -22.84 5.19 -1.54
C GLY A 160 -21.90 4.42 -0.60
N THR A 161 -21.70 3.13 -0.86
CA THR A 161 -20.77 2.30 -0.10
C THR A 161 -19.32 2.79 -0.22
N GLU A 162 -18.89 3.18 -1.42
CA GLU A 162 -17.55 3.71 -1.66
C GLU A 162 -17.33 5.04 -0.94
N LEU A 163 -18.28 5.97 -1.05
CA LEU A 163 -18.24 7.26 -0.34
C LEU A 163 -18.27 7.08 1.18
N SER A 164 -19.07 6.16 1.69
CA SER A 164 -19.14 5.88 3.13
C SER A 164 -17.78 5.44 3.70
N ARG A 165 -17.05 4.60 2.97
CA ARG A 165 -15.67 4.21 3.35
C ARG A 165 -14.70 5.38 3.25
N THR A 166 -14.79 6.15 2.17
CA THR A 166 -13.96 7.35 1.99
C THR A 166 -14.22 8.36 3.10
N ARG A 167 -15.45 8.55 3.52
CA ARG A 167 -15.84 9.38 4.67
C ARG A 167 -15.15 8.91 5.95
N ASP A 168 -15.20 7.61 6.25
CA ASP A 168 -14.61 7.06 7.47
C ASP A 168 -13.09 7.19 7.49
N ILE A 169 -12.45 7.06 6.32
CA ILE A 169 -11.03 7.36 6.15
C ILE A 169 -10.77 8.86 6.41
N PHE A 170 -11.54 9.73 5.77
CA PHE A 170 -11.38 11.17 5.84
C PHE A 170 -11.44 11.70 7.28
N TYR A 171 -12.48 11.33 8.03
CA TYR A 171 -12.65 11.79 9.42
C TYR A 171 -11.64 11.22 10.40
N SER A 172 -10.91 10.17 10.03
CA SER A 172 -9.81 9.63 10.84
C SER A 172 -8.42 10.11 10.40
N THR A 173 -8.34 10.92 9.32
CA THR A 173 -7.06 11.36 8.75
C THR A 173 -6.48 12.56 9.50
N SER A 174 -5.17 12.53 9.74
CA SER A 174 -4.35 13.63 10.26
C SER A 174 -3.26 14.02 9.26
N PRO A 175 -2.52 15.11 9.46
CA PRO A 175 -1.36 15.45 8.61
C PRO A 175 -0.28 14.37 8.54
N ARG A 176 -0.23 13.45 9.51
CA ARG A 176 0.72 12.33 9.58
C ARG A 176 0.22 11.05 8.94
N SER A 177 -0.98 11.04 8.38
CA SER A 177 -1.58 9.84 7.80
C SER A 177 -1.09 9.56 6.39
N LEU A 178 -1.00 8.27 6.04
CA LEU A 178 -0.82 7.76 4.68
C LEU A 178 -2.13 7.16 4.18
N VAL A 179 -2.71 7.76 3.14
CA VAL A 179 -3.96 7.33 2.52
C VAL A 179 -3.69 6.88 1.08
N ILE A 180 -4.12 5.71 0.71
CA ILE A 180 -4.07 5.21 -0.67
C ILE A 180 -5.48 4.83 -1.11
N LEU A 181 -5.91 5.44 -2.21
CA LEU A 181 -7.20 5.23 -2.85
C LEU A 181 -6.94 4.61 -4.23
N ASP A 182 -7.42 3.40 -4.45
CA ASP A 182 -7.35 2.73 -5.76
C ASP A 182 -8.72 2.93 -6.42
N GLU A 183 -8.81 4.02 -7.20
CA GLU A 183 -10.00 4.64 -7.75
C GLU A 183 -10.87 5.37 -6.69
N LEU A 184 -11.64 6.35 -7.12
CA LEU A 184 -12.51 7.15 -6.26
C LEU A 184 -13.79 7.55 -6.99
N ALA A 185 -14.93 7.34 -6.33
CA ALA A 185 -16.26 7.73 -6.80
C ALA A 185 -16.66 7.09 -8.14
N GLU A 186 -16.30 5.82 -8.39
CA GLU A 186 -16.55 5.15 -9.68
C GLU A 186 -18.01 4.76 -9.95
N GLY A 187 -18.85 4.71 -8.92
CA GLY A 187 -20.24 4.26 -9.01
C GLY A 187 -21.24 5.29 -9.52
N THR A 188 -20.81 6.43 -10.10
CA THR A 188 -21.70 7.52 -10.55
C THR A 188 -21.33 8.04 -11.93
N THR A 189 -22.04 9.08 -12.40
CA THR A 189 -21.76 9.72 -13.69
C THR A 189 -20.37 10.35 -13.72
N TYR A 190 -19.84 10.58 -14.93
CA TYR A 190 -18.50 11.16 -15.09
C TYR A 190 -18.37 12.56 -14.46
N GLU A 191 -19.40 13.40 -14.62
CA GLU A 191 -19.38 14.77 -14.10
C GLU A 191 -19.45 14.82 -12.58
N GLU A 192 -20.34 14.04 -11.98
CA GLU A 192 -20.47 13.90 -10.53
C GLU A 192 -19.18 13.33 -9.93
N ARG A 193 -18.62 12.28 -10.53
CA ARG A 193 -17.35 11.69 -10.11
C ARG A 193 -16.22 12.73 -10.11
N LEU A 194 -16.11 13.53 -11.17
CA LEU A 194 -15.09 14.56 -11.26
C LEU A 194 -15.27 15.62 -10.16
N HIS A 195 -16.50 16.04 -9.92
CA HIS A 195 -16.83 17.04 -8.90
C HIS A 195 -16.51 16.55 -7.49
N GLU A 196 -17.06 15.40 -7.11
CA GLU A 196 -16.89 14.81 -5.78
C GLU A 196 -15.42 14.45 -5.51
N SER A 197 -14.74 13.79 -6.45
CA SER A 197 -13.33 13.45 -6.30
C SER A 197 -12.45 14.67 -6.14
N PHE A 198 -12.73 15.75 -6.87
CA PHE A 198 -11.96 17.00 -6.75
C PHE A 198 -12.15 17.65 -5.37
N GLY A 199 -13.39 17.70 -4.87
CA GLY A 199 -13.69 18.21 -3.52
C GLY A 199 -12.95 17.40 -2.44
N ILE A 200 -13.17 16.10 -2.41
CA ILE A 200 -12.58 15.20 -1.42
C ILE A 200 -11.04 15.29 -1.40
N LEU A 201 -10.40 15.27 -2.57
CA LEU A 201 -8.94 15.34 -2.65
C LEU A 201 -8.38 16.72 -2.30
N SER A 202 -9.12 17.79 -2.58
CA SER A 202 -8.76 19.16 -2.16
C SER A 202 -8.77 19.26 -0.64
N ASP A 203 -9.70 18.60 0.01
CA ASP A 203 -9.80 18.57 1.47
C ASP A 203 -8.68 17.72 2.10
N PHE A 204 -8.35 16.56 1.54
CA PHE A 204 -7.15 15.80 1.94
C PHE A 204 -5.87 16.63 1.78
N HIS A 205 -5.74 17.36 0.68
CA HIS A 205 -4.61 18.26 0.48
C HIS A 205 -4.55 19.35 1.56
N THR A 206 -5.70 19.86 2.00
CA THR A 206 -5.81 20.87 3.06
C THR A 206 -5.42 20.30 4.43
N ILE A 207 -5.80 19.05 4.74
CA ILE A 207 -5.32 18.33 5.94
C ILE A 207 -3.80 18.22 5.92
N GLY A 208 -3.20 17.99 4.76
CA GLY A 208 -1.74 17.96 4.58
C GLY A 208 -1.10 16.60 4.80
N ASN A 209 -1.88 15.53 4.79
CA ASN A 209 -1.43 14.15 4.76
C ASN A 209 -0.89 13.74 3.37
N ASN A 210 -0.24 12.60 3.27
CA ASN A 210 0.06 12.00 1.97
C ASN A 210 -1.10 11.14 1.48
N THR A 211 -1.68 11.54 0.34
CA THR A 211 -2.71 10.77 -0.37
C THR A 211 -2.19 10.33 -1.73
N VAL A 212 -2.26 9.04 -2.01
CA VAL A 212 -1.99 8.46 -3.33
C VAL A 212 -3.32 8.05 -3.95
N LEU A 213 -3.62 8.56 -5.14
CA LEU A 213 -4.79 8.15 -5.93
C LEU A 213 -4.34 7.43 -7.20
N VAL A 214 -4.75 6.19 -7.34
CA VAL A 214 -4.73 5.48 -8.63
C VAL A 214 -5.99 5.86 -9.38
N THR A 215 -5.86 6.39 -10.60
CA THR A 215 -7.04 6.85 -11.36
C THR A 215 -6.85 6.80 -12.86
N HIS A 216 -7.95 6.58 -13.56
CA HIS A 216 -8.08 6.75 -15.00
C HIS A 216 -8.72 8.11 -15.38
N ASN A 217 -9.09 8.93 -14.40
CA ASN A 217 -9.71 10.23 -14.63
C ASN A 217 -8.66 11.32 -14.91
N HIS A 218 -8.29 11.46 -16.18
CA HIS A 218 -7.26 12.44 -16.60
C HIS A 218 -7.69 13.88 -16.35
N SER A 219 -8.98 14.21 -16.49
CA SER A 219 -9.49 15.57 -16.24
C SER A 219 -9.31 15.99 -14.79
N LEU A 220 -9.49 15.04 -13.85
CA LEU A 220 -9.21 15.25 -12.43
C LEU A 220 -7.75 15.59 -12.19
N VAL A 221 -6.85 14.78 -12.76
CA VAL A 221 -5.41 14.96 -12.64
C VAL A 221 -4.97 16.28 -13.25
N ASP A 222 -5.42 16.60 -14.48
CA ASP A 222 -5.10 17.85 -15.18
C ASP A 222 -5.50 19.08 -14.34
N ARG A 223 -6.65 19.04 -13.66
CA ARG A 223 -7.12 20.13 -12.83
C ARG A 223 -6.20 20.35 -11.61
N PHE A 224 -5.76 19.31 -10.92
CA PHE A 224 -4.81 19.41 -9.82
C PHE A 224 -3.43 19.90 -10.28
N MET A 225 -2.97 19.45 -11.44
CA MET A 225 -1.70 19.90 -11.99
C MET A 225 -1.74 21.38 -12.42
N ALA A 226 -2.85 21.86 -12.97
CA ALA A 226 -3.05 23.28 -13.25
C ALA A 226 -2.99 24.15 -11.98
N GLU A 227 -3.47 23.65 -10.85
CA GLU A 227 -3.38 24.31 -9.53
C GLU A 227 -2.02 24.09 -8.83
N LYS A 228 -1.08 23.37 -9.45
CA LYS A 228 0.23 23.00 -8.88
C LYS A 228 0.09 22.27 -7.53
N LYS A 229 -0.93 21.47 -7.40
CA LYS A 229 -1.22 20.65 -6.20
C LYS A 229 -0.92 19.19 -6.49
N GLY A 230 0.17 18.68 -5.91
CA GLY A 230 0.55 17.27 -6.03
C GLY A 230 1.51 16.97 -7.18
N GLN A 231 1.67 15.69 -7.46
CA GLN A 231 2.52 15.15 -8.53
C GLN A 231 1.79 14.08 -9.32
N CYS A 232 2.21 13.88 -10.55
CA CYS A 232 1.71 12.81 -11.41
C CYS A 232 2.80 11.80 -11.71
N LEU A 233 2.44 10.56 -11.60
CA LEU A 233 3.24 9.40 -11.91
C LEU A 233 2.49 8.52 -12.91
N MET A 234 3.22 7.87 -13.78
CA MET A 234 2.63 6.93 -14.74
C MET A 234 3.42 5.64 -14.83
N THR A 235 2.74 4.58 -15.21
CA THR A 235 3.39 3.32 -15.55
C THR A 235 4.06 3.44 -16.92
N ALA A 236 5.35 3.05 -16.98
CA ALA A 236 6.11 3.06 -18.24
C ALA A 236 5.88 1.77 -19.04
N PHE A 237 5.90 1.90 -20.36
CA PHE A 237 5.77 0.81 -21.32
C PHE A 237 6.90 0.88 -22.34
N ASP A 238 7.35 -0.27 -22.82
CA ASP A 238 8.20 -0.42 -23.98
C ASP A 238 7.35 -1.02 -25.11
N GLY A 239 6.97 -0.16 -26.05
CA GLY A 239 5.91 -0.49 -27.00
C GLY A 239 4.61 -0.83 -26.24
N ASP A 240 4.18 -2.08 -26.35
CA ASP A 240 2.98 -2.59 -25.69
C ASP A 240 3.24 -3.31 -24.36
N ASP A 241 4.48 -3.57 -24.01
CA ASP A 241 4.82 -4.37 -22.83
C ASP A 241 5.07 -3.49 -21.61
N PRO A 242 4.47 -3.82 -20.44
CA PRO A 242 4.68 -3.07 -19.22
C PRO A 242 6.12 -3.27 -18.73
N THR A 243 6.82 -2.19 -18.49
CA THR A 243 8.16 -2.23 -17.86
C THR A 243 8.07 -2.32 -16.34
N TYR A 244 6.88 -2.16 -15.77
CA TYR A 244 6.61 -2.06 -14.33
C TYR A 244 7.37 -0.92 -13.62
N LYS A 245 7.98 -0.01 -14.38
CA LYS A 245 8.56 1.23 -13.87
C LYS A 245 7.49 2.31 -13.73
N ILE A 246 7.60 3.05 -12.62
CA ILE A 246 6.79 4.23 -12.37
C ILE A 246 7.68 5.45 -12.61
N ILE A 247 7.24 6.34 -13.50
CA ILE A 247 7.98 7.53 -13.89
C ILE A 247 7.10 8.78 -13.77
N PRO A 248 7.68 9.97 -13.63
CA PRO A 248 6.90 11.21 -13.68
C PRO A 248 6.14 11.38 -15.00
N GLY A 249 4.88 11.75 -14.94
CA GLY A 249 4.04 11.99 -16.10
C GLY A 249 2.60 11.52 -15.96
N ILE A 250 1.79 11.75 -17.00
CA ILE A 250 0.38 11.32 -17.09
C ILE A 250 0.27 10.38 -18.29
N SER A 251 -0.09 9.14 -18.05
CA SER A 251 -0.39 8.19 -19.14
C SER A 251 -1.79 8.43 -19.68
N ARG A 252 -1.90 8.77 -20.95
CA ARG A 252 -3.16 8.89 -21.68
C ARG A 252 -3.43 7.69 -22.59
N VAL A 253 -2.62 6.65 -22.48
CA VAL A 253 -2.70 5.45 -23.31
C VAL A 253 -3.78 4.51 -22.74
N SER A 254 -4.67 4.05 -23.62
CA SER A 254 -5.66 3.03 -23.32
C SER A 254 -5.29 1.74 -24.04
N HIS A 255 -5.16 0.65 -23.29
CA HIS A 255 -4.91 -0.70 -23.83
C HIS A 255 -6.18 -1.55 -23.99
N ALA A 256 -7.38 -0.92 -23.97
CA ALA A 256 -8.64 -1.65 -24.10
C ALA A 256 -8.71 -2.46 -25.42
N GLY A 257 -8.23 -1.88 -26.53
CA GLY A 257 -8.17 -2.57 -27.82
C GLY A 257 -7.28 -3.82 -27.82
N ARG A 258 -6.18 -3.81 -27.05
CA ARG A 258 -5.28 -4.97 -26.90
C ARG A 258 -5.95 -6.11 -26.14
N ILE A 259 -6.70 -5.79 -25.09
CA ILE A 259 -7.44 -6.81 -24.32
C ILE A 259 -8.45 -7.50 -25.22
N THR A 260 -9.22 -6.77 -26.03
CA THR A 260 -10.20 -7.32 -26.94
C THR A 260 -9.55 -8.21 -28.02
N GLN A 261 -8.36 -7.84 -28.52
CA GLN A 261 -7.59 -8.70 -29.43
C GLN A 261 -7.09 -9.97 -28.74
N LYS A 262 -6.52 -9.86 -27.53
CA LYS A 262 -5.98 -10.99 -26.77
C LYS A 262 -7.03 -12.06 -26.45
N ILE A 263 -8.28 -11.66 -26.23
CA ILE A 263 -9.40 -12.57 -25.96
C ILE A 263 -10.18 -12.95 -27.22
N ASN A 264 -9.67 -12.63 -28.42
CA ASN A 264 -10.33 -12.85 -29.72
C ASN A 264 -11.75 -12.26 -29.77
N PHE A 265 -11.91 -11.04 -29.27
CA PHE A 265 -13.17 -10.30 -29.24
C PHE A 265 -13.02 -8.87 -29.78
N SER A 266 -12.08 -8.68 -30.72
CA SER A 266 -11.91 -7.42 -31.45
C SER A 266 -13.15 -7.12 -32.35
N GLN A 267 -13.20 -5.93 -32.90
CA GLN A 267 -14.26 -5.60 -33.84
C GLN A 267 -14.26 -6.53 -35.04
N GLU A 268 -13.08 -6.90 -35.53
CA GLU A 268 -12.88 -7.83 -36.64
C GLU A 268 -13.35 -9.26 -36.30
N ASP A 269 -13.03 -9.74 -35.10
CA ASP A 269 -13.47 -11.06 -34.63
C ASP A 269 -15.00 -11.13 -34.52
N ARG A 270 -15.63 -10.08 -33.96
CA ARG A 270 -17.09 -10.01 -33.88
C ARG A 270 -17.73 -9.94 -35.26
N HIS A 271 -17.14 -9.17 -36.18
CA HIS A 271 -17.66 -9.03 -37.53
C HIS A 271 -17.55 -10.36 -38.32
N ARG A 272 -16.41 -11.07 -38.14
CA ARG A 272 -16.22 -12.41 -38.71
C ARG A 272 -17.30 -13.37 -38.22
N TYR A 273 -17.52 -13.42 -36.90
CA TYR A 273 -18.54 -14.28 -36.29
C TYR A 273 -19.96 -13.99 -36.83
N ILE A 274 -20.34 -12.71 -36.90
CA ILE A 274 -21.65 -12.27 -37.42
C ILE A 274 -21.85 -12.74 -38.85
N LYS A 275 -20.81 -12.61 -39.69
CA LYS A 275 -20.82 -13.05 -41.10
C LYS A 275 -20.92 -14.57 -41.22
N GLU A 276 -20.13 -15.32 -40.45
CA GLU A 276 -20.16 -16.80 -40.44
C GLU A 276 -21.52 -17.35 -39.98
N LYS A 277 -22.22 -16.63 -39.11
CA LYS A 277 -23.56 -17.02 -38.66
C LYS A 277 -24.70 -16.56 -39.57
N GLY A 278 -24.40 -15.80 -40.62
CA GLY A 278 -25.40 -15.32 -41.56
C GLY A 278 -26.31 -14.22 -41.03
N TYR A 279 -25.82 -13.42 -40.07
CA TYR A 279 -26.54 -12.27 -39.54
C TYR A 279 -26.28 -10.98 -40.35
N LEU A 280 -25.34 -11.03 -41.29
CA LEU A 280 -25.01 -10.03 -42.31
C LEU A 280 -25.08 -10.66 -43.67
#